data_cb20c93f7c2862d6235744f8d6e88c06
#
_entry.id   cb20c93f7c2862d6235744f8d6e88c06
#
_cell.length_a   1.000
_cell.length_b   1.000
_cell.length_c   1.000
_cell.angle_alpha   90.00
_cell.angle_beta   90.00
_cell.angle_gamma   90.00
#
_symmetry.space_group_name_H-M   'P 1'
#
loop_
_entity.id
_entity.type
_entity.pdbx_description
1 polymer ?
#
loop_
_entity_poly.entity_id
_entity_poly.type
_entity_poly.pdbx_seq_one_letter_code
_entity_poly.pdbx_strand_id
1 'polypeptide(L)'
;MNKKIQVIAIAGAIIFSIFVLTSSNNETFIPLPKPNLYSENDAVIILAENLDKPRAIAISDDRIFVTEKDGYIRVIQNNTLLESPLATFRTANVFDGGLLGITTHPNFSNNHFLYVFLTYEENGNLWNKILRIIEDENKLKNVEVIFDKIPGSSFTNGGFLKFGPDGKLYVGTGAISDDSHLPQDLTSLSGKILRLNDDGTIPDDNPFPNSPVYSLGHRNPQGMTWDDDNNLFVAEFGPEKNDEINLIKAGKNYGWPEQQCSGSPDFENAVLCYDPSIEPGGILFYSGDKIDFESKFIMASMRAFNLYQVDFEDGLSSQKSILSGNGRIRDVVEGPDGSIYLITSNTDGKGFPDALDDKLLRILK
;
A
#
# COMPACT_ATOMS: atom_id res chain seq x y z
N MET A 1 -27.55 64.55 25.05
CA MET A 1 -27.14 63.43 25.94
C MET A 1 -26.87 62.22 25.05
N ASN A 2 -25.67 61.71 25.11
CA ASN A 2 -25.19 60.40 24.63
C ASN A 2 -24.83 60.20 23.14
N LYS A 3 -23.69 60.74 22.77
CA LYS A 3 -22.92 60.29 21.61
C LYS A 3 -21.58 59.64 21.99
N LYS A 4 -21.43 59.10 23.22
CA LYS A 4 -20.12 58.59 23.71
C LYS A 4 -20.05 57.07 23.92
N ILE A 5 -21.09 56.30 23.58
CA ILE A 5 -21.08 54.84 23.87
C ILE A 5 -20.86 53.96 22.59
N GLN A 6 -20.91 54.55 21.38
CA GLN A 6 -20.74 53.76 20.13
C GLN A 6 -19.33 53.60 19.62
N VAL A 7 -18.33 54.28 20.19
CA VAL A 7 -16.95 54.23 19.67
C VAL A 7 -16.06 53.18 20.37
N ILE A 8 -16.51 52.65 21.54
CA ILE A 8 -15.72 51.65 22.31
C ILE A 8 -15.92 50.21 21.82
N ALA A 9 -17.06 49.92 21.18
CA ALA A 9 -17.36 48.57 20.69
C ALA A 9 -16.61 48.19 19.40
N ILE A 10 -16.18 49.17 18.59
CA ILE A 10 -15.45 48.89 17.31
C ILE A 10 -13.94 48.70 17.55
N ALA A 11 -13.40 49.31 18.60
CA ALA A 11 -11.98 49.13 18.94
C ALA A 11 -11.67 47.76 19.56
N GLY A 12 -12.63 47.15 20.25
CA GLY A 12 -12.46 45.81 20.86
C GLY A 12 -12.49 44.66 19.85
N ALA A 13 -13.26 44.81 18.76
CA ALA A 13 -13.34 43.77 17.72
C ALA A 13 -12.09 43.71 16.83
N ILE A 14 -11.43 44.84 16.59
CA ILE A 14 -10.22 44.92 15.77
C ILE A 14 -9.00 44.39 16.51
N ILE A 15 -8.94 44.54 17.83
CA ILE A 15 -7.80 44.02 18.62
C ILE A 15 -7.90 42.51 18.81
N PHE A 16 -9.08 41.92 18.81
CA PHE A 16 -9.25 40.47 18.90
C PHE A 16 -8.93 39.73 17.59
N SER A 17 -9.18 40.42 16.46
CA SER A 17 -8.83 39.83 15.14
C SER A 17 -7.34 39.84 14.84
N ILE A 18 -6.56 40.77 15.42
CA ILE A 18 -5.12 40.84 15.22
C ILE A 18 -4.36 39.85 16.12
N PHE A 19 -4.93 39.46 17.27
CA PHE A 19 -4.28 38.52 18.18
C PHE A 19 -4.40 37.04 17.75
N VAL A 20 -5.38 36.70 16.90
CA VAL A 20 -5.55 35.35 16.36
C VAL A 20 -4.63 35.10 15.15
N LEU A 21 -4.12 36.15 14.51
CA LEU A 21 -3.22 36.04 13.35
C LEU A 21 -1.72 35.96 13.69
N THR A 22 -1.34 36.09 14.97
CA THR A 22 0.08 36.06 15.37
C THR A 22 0.52 34.79 16.09
N SER A 23 -0.38 33.79 16.23
CA SER A 23 -0.02 32.47 16.77
C SER A 23 0.04 31.35 15.71
N SER A 24 0.25 31.68 14.43
CA SER A 24 0.65 30.69 13.47
C SER A 24 2.11 30.34 13.72
N ASN A 25 2.34 29.15 14.26
CA ASN A 25 3.66 28.53 14.29
C ASN A 25 4.29 28.70 12.91
N ASN A 26 5.45 29.37 12.87
CA ASN A 26 6.33 29.34 11.73
C ASN A 26 6.88 27.91 11.58
N GLU A 27 6.06 26.98 11.13
CA GLU A 27 6.61 25.79 10.50
C GLU A 27 7.28 26.28 9.22
N THR A 28 8.59 26.32 9.26
CA THR A 28 9.41 26.55 8.08
C THR A 28 9.14 25.41 7.12
N PHE A 29 8.29 25.68 6.12
CA PHE A 29 8.08 24.78 5.00
C PHE A 29 9.45 24.62 4.30
N ILE A 30 10.07 23.46 4.49
CA ILE A 30 11.26 23.09 3.72
C ILE A 30 10.73 22.69 2.35
N PRO A 31 10.98 23.49 1.29
CA PRO A 31 10.56 23.10 -0.05
C PRO A 31 11.29 21.81 -0.40
N LEU A 32 10.51 20.79 -0.82
CA LEU A 32 11.07 19.56 -1.35
C LEU A 32 12.03 19.90 -2.51
N PRO A 33 13.15 19.19 -2.63
CA PRO A 33 14.04 19.37 -3.76
C PRO A 33 13.24 19.18 -5.07
N LYS A 34 13.40 20.10 -6.02
CA LYS A 34 12.80 19.96 -7.34
C LYS A 34 13.26 18.64 -7.95
N PRO A 35 12.36 17.87 -8.59
CA PRO A 35 12.75 16.65 -9.26
C PRO A 35 13.88 16.96 -10.24
N ASN A 36 14.94 16.18 -10.20
CA ASN A 36 15.96 16.22 -11.24
C ASN A 36 15.28 15.77 -12.54
N LEU A 37 15.29 16.61 -13.55
CA LEU A 37 14.87 16.22 -14.90
C LEU A 37 15.82 15.12 -15.37
N TYR A 38 15.26 13.95 -15.68
CA TYR A 38 16.00 12.79 -16.14
C TYR A 38 16.76 13.09 -17.42
N SER A 39 18.02 12.64 -17.52
CA SER A 39 18.77 12.64 -18.79
C SER A 39 18.59 11.30 -19.51
N GLU A 40 18.86 11.21 -20.81
CA GLU A 40 18.80 9.95 -21.58
C GLU A 40 19.77 8.86 -21.06
N ASN A 41 20.65 9.20 -20.12
CA ASN A 41 21.54 8.26 -19.40
C ASN A 41 20.96 7.83 -18.05
N ASP A 42 19.75 8.27 -17.70
CA ASP A 42 19.18 7.97 -16.40
C ASP A 42 18.68 6.53 -16.33
N ALA A 43 18.96 5.92 -15.20
CA ALA A 43 18.52 4.59 -14.87
C ALA A 43 17.00 4.44 -14.75
N VAL A 44 16.22 5.54 -14.86
CA VAL A 44 14.77 5.60 -14.63
C VAL A 44 14.05 6.13 -15.86
N ILE A 45 13.03 5.43 -16.32
CA ILE A 45 12.15 5.86 -17.41
C ILE A 45 10.68 5.90 -16.98
N ILE A 46 9.92 6.84 -17.54
CA ILE A 46 8.47 6.95 -17.35
C ILE A 46 7.80 6.07 -18.42
N LEU A 47 6.97 5.11 -17.99
CA LEU A 47 6.22 4.22 -18.87
C LEU A 47 4.77 4.66 -19.06
N ALA A 48 4.18 5.33 -18.06
CA ALA A 48 2.84 5.88 -18.13
C ALA A 48 2.73 7.11 -17.23
N GLU A 49 1.87 8.03 -17.63
CA GLU A 49 1.51 9.27 -16.92
C GLU A 49 0.00 9.37 -16.81
N ASN A 50 -0.48 10.29 -15.98
CA ASN A 50 -1.90 10.57 -15.78
C ASN A 50 -2.69 9.35 -15.27
N LEU A 51 -2.08 8.53 -14.41
CA LEU A 51 -2.81 7.53 -13.62
C LEU A 51 -3.59 8.24 -12.50
N ASP A 52 -4.78 7.76 -12.18
CA ASP A 52 -5.63 8.38 -11.16
C ASP A 52 -5.58 7.57 -9.84
N LYS A 53 -4.84 8.07 -8.87
CA LYS A 53 -4.69 7.45 -7.52
C LYS A 53 -4.36 5.95 -7.62
N PRO A 54 -3.29 5.56 -8.33
CA PRO A 54 -2.96 4.16 -8.49
C PRO A 54 -2.60 3.51 -7.15
N ARG A 55 -2.90 2.20 -6.99
CA ARG A 55 -2.80 1.49 -5.72
C ARG A 55 -1.80 0.35 -5.73
N ALA A 56 -1.77 -0.46 -6.77
CA ALA A 56 -0.89 -1.61 -6.86
C ALA A 56 -0.57 -1.98 -8.31
N ILE A 57 0.54 -2.70 -8.49
CA ILE A 57 1.07 -3.18 -9.77
C ILE A 57 1.07 -4.70 -9.78
N ALA A 58 0.66 -5.31 -10.90
CA ALA A 58 0.95 -6.68 -11.23
C ALA A 58 1.54 -6.76 -12.64
N ILE A 59 2.54 -7.61 -12.85
CA ILE A 59 3.21 -7.77 -14.14
C ILE A 59 3.12 -9.22 -14.58
N SER A 60 2.80 -9.44 -15.84
CA SER A 60 2.91 -10.74 -16.49
C SER A 60 3.22 -10.54 -17.96
N ASP A 61 4.23 -11.30 -18.44
CA ASP A 61 4.74 -11.23 -19.81
C ASP A 61 5.11 -9.78 -20.21
N ASP A 62 4.46 -9.23 -21.23
CA ASP A 62 4.67 -7.86 -21.74
C ASP A 62 3.66 -6.85 -21.20
N ARG A 63 2.82 -7.23 -20.20
CA ARG A 63 1.72 -6.42 -19.69
C ARG A 63 1.91 -6.06 -18.23
N ILE A 64 1.57 -4.81 -17.94
CA ILE A 64 1.53 -4.28 -16.59
C ILE A 64 0.09 -3.89 -16.29
N PHE A 65 -0.43 -4.41 -15.20
CA PHE A 65 -1.76 -4.10 -14.68
C PHE A 65 -1.61 -3.17 -13.48
N VAL A 66 -2.37 -2.08 -13.47
CA VAL A 66 -2.37 -1.11 -12.38
C VAL A 66 -3.81 -0.91 -11.91
N THR A 67 -4.04 -1.06 -10.61
CA THR A 67 -5.32 -0.67 -10.02
C THR A 67 -5.34 0.82 -9.72
N GLU A 68 -6.44 1.48 -10.08
CA GLU A 68 -6.76 2.84 -9.65
C GLU A 68 -7.88 2.79 -8.61
N LYS A 69 -7.75 3.58 -7.55
CA LYS A 69 -8.63 3.58 -6.37
C LYS A 69 -10.13 3.62 -6.73
N ASP A 70 -10.48 4.38 -7.75
CA ASP A 70 -11.86 4.62 -8.15
C ASP A 70 -12.51 3.43 -8.90
N GLY A 71 -11.76 2.32 -9.03
CA GLY A 71 -12.29 1.04 -9.50
C GLY A 71 -11.81 0.61 -10.87
N TYR A 72 -10.80 1.24 -11.44
CA TYR A 72 -10.28 0.89 -12.75
C TYR A 72 -9.08 -0.06 -12.65
N ILE A 73 -9.00 -1.01 -13.57
CA ILE A 73 -7.76 -1.75 -13.86
C ILE A 73 -7.23 -1.20 -15.17
N ARG A 74 -6.10 -0.51 -15.09
CA ARG A 74 -5.39 0.02 -16.27
C ARG A 74 -4.39 -1.00 -16.76
N VAL A 75 -4.13 -0.99 -18.06
CA VAL A 75 -3.16 -1.87 -18.72
C VAL A 75 -2.13 -1.02 -19.44
N ILE A 76 -0.87 -1.32 -19.20
CA ILE A 76 0.26 -0.81 -19.97
C ILE A 76 0.84 -1.98 -20.75
N GLN A 77 0.86 -1.87 -22.06
CA GLN A 77 1.41 -2.89 -22.96
C GLN A 77 2.34 -2.22 -23.98
N ASN A 78 3.49 -2.82 -24.25
CA ASN A 78 4.52 -2.25 -25.12
C ASN A 78 4.89 -0.81 -24.74
N ASN A 79 5.04 -0.54 -23.44
CA ASN A 79 5.31 0.80 -22.87
C ASN A 79 4.24 1.86 -23.21
N THR A 80 3.01 1.45 -23.49
CA THR A 80 1.91 2.34 -23.81
C THR A 80 0.72 2.05 -22.90
N LEU A 81 0.22 3.09 -22.22
CA LEU A 81 -1.02 3.03 -21.46
C LEU A 81 -2.19 2.91 -22.42
N LEU A 82 -2.95 1.83 -22.30
CA LEU A 82 -4.16 1.64 -23.13
C LEU A 82 -5.24 2.64 -22.74
N GLU A 83 -5.94 3.18 -23.74
CA GLU A 83 -6.97 4.20 -23.56
C GLU A 83 -8.12 3.67 -22.67
N SER A 84 -8.61 2.47 -22.97
CA SER A 84 -9.70 1.85 -22.20
C SER A 84 -9.15 0.98 -21.06
N PRO A 85 -9.74 1.06 -19.85
CA PRO A 85 -9.40 0.13 -18.78
C PRO A 85 -9.81 -1.31 -19.14
N LEU A 86 -9.09 -2.30 -18.62
CA LEU A 86 -9.46 -3.72 -18.71
C LEU A 86 -10.80 -3.98 -18.05
N ALA A 87 -11.04 -3.37 -16.90
CA ALA A 87 -12.25 -3.53 -16.12
C ALA A 87 -12.55 -2.26 -15.31
N THR A 88 -13.84 -2.09 -14.98
CA THR A 88 -14.32 -1.04 -14.09
C THR A 88 -15.24 -1.66 -13.04
N PHE A 89 -14.97 -1.39 -11.77
CA PHE A 89 -15.74 -1.87 -10.63
C PHE A 89 -16.35 -0.72 -9.86
N ARG A 90 -17.57 -0.94 -9.35
CA ARG A 90 -18.14 -0.02 -8.36
C ARG A 90 -17.49 -0.27 -7.02
N THR A 91 -16.82 0.73 -6.49
CA THR A 91 -16.16 0.71 -5.18
C THR A 91 -16.89 1.57 -4.16
N ALA A 92 -16.65 1.32 -2.87
CA ALA A 92 -16.91 2.34 -1.85
C ALA A 92 -15.77 3.36 -1.92
N ASN A 93 -16.06 4.56 -2.44
CA ASN A 93 -15.06 5.63 -2.56
C ASN A 93 -14.89 6.34 -1.21
N VAL A 94 -14.32 5.61 -0.24
CA VAL A 94 -13.93 6.13 1.08
C VAL A 94 -12.43 6.42 1.11
N PHE A 95 -11.94 7.08 2.17
CA PHE A 95 -10.61 7.65 2.23
C PHE A 95 -9.49 6.65 1.84
N ASP A 96 -9.45 5.45 2.46
CA ASP A 96 -8.46 4.39 2.16
C ASP A 96 -9.09 3.12 1.57
N GLY A 97 -10.35 3.18 1.15
CA GLY A 97 -11.03 2.11 0.43
C GLY A 97 -11.06 2.35 -1.08
N GLY A 98 -11.49 1.36 -1.82
CA GLY A 98 -11.56 1.40 -3.27
C GLY A 98 -11.13 0.08 -3.91
N LEU A 99 -10.63 0.12 -5.13
CA LEU A 99 -9.91 -0.98 -5.74
C LEU A 99 -8.44 -0.87 -5.31
N LEU A 100 -7.96 -1.85 -4.52
CA LEU A 100 -6.68 -1.76 -3.82
C LEU A 100 -5.62 -2.66 -4.49
N GLY A 101 -5.29 -3.78 -3.89
CA GLY A 101 -4.27 -4.68 -4.40
C GLY A 101 -4.66 -5.42 -5.68
N ILE A 102 -3.65 -5.83 -6.45
CA ILE A 102 -3.77 -6.69 -7.62
C ILE A 102 -2.58 -7.66 -7.66
N THR A 103 -2.82 -8.90 -8.08
CA THR A 103 -1.77 -9.86 -8.41
C THR A 103 -2.19 -10.76 -9.55
N THR A 104 -1.23 -11.24 -10.33
CA THR A 104 -1.43 -12.32 -11.30
C THR A 104 -1.35 -13.67 -10.62
N HIS A 105 -2.06 -14.67 -11.13
CA HIS A 105 -1.84 -16.06 -10.74
C HIS A 105 -0.43 -16.52 -11.18
N PRO A 106 0.28 -17.38 -10.42
CA PRO A 106 1.59 -17.89 -10.83
C PRO A 106 1.62 -18.58 -12.22
N ASN A 107 0.48 -19.11 -12.66
CA ASN A 107 0.29 -19.72 -13.98
C ASN A 107 -0.53 -18.83 -14.94
N PHE A 108 -0.36 -17.50 -14.83
CA PHE A 108 -1.18 -16.51 -15.56
C PHE A 108 -1.13 -16.71 -17.07
N SER A 109 0.00 -17.02 -17.65
CA SER A 109 0.16 -17.28 -19.10
C SER A 109 -0.74 -18.39 -19.65
N ASN A 110 -1.28 -19.27 -18.78
CA ASN A 110 -2.19 -20.34 -19.21
C ASN A 110 -3.64 -20.09 -18.76
N ASN A 111 -3.85 -19.51 -17.57
CA ASN A 111 -5.19 -19.37 -17.01
C ASN A 111 -5.76 -17.95 -17.08
N HIS A 112 -4.90 -16.96 -17.31
CA HIS A 112 -5.27 -15.54 -17.41
C HIS A 112 -5.99 -15.00 -16.15
N PHE A 113 -5.66 -15.53 -14.96
CA PHE A 113 -6.29 -15.13 -13.70
C PHE A 113 -5.58 -13.96 -13.07
N LEU A 114 -6.36 -12.89 -12.81
CA LEU A 114 -5.99 -11.76 -11.97
C LEU A 114 -6.81 -11.81 -10.68
N TYR A 115 -6.21 -11.37 -9.59
CA TYR A 115 -6.87 -11.26 -8.29
C TYR A 115 -6.79 -9.82 -7.81
N VAL A 116 -7.91 -9.30 -7.33
CA VAL A 116 -7.98 -7.94 -6.80
C VAL A 116 -8.71 -7.89 -5.47
N PHE A 117 -8.31 -6.95 -4.64
CA PHE A 117 -8.98 -6.62 -3.38
C PHE A 117 -9.81 -5.35 -3.56
N LEU A 118 -11.07 -5.39 -3.17
CA LEU A 118 -12.03 -4.32 -3.43
C LEU A 118 -12.86 -4.01 -2.20
N THR A 119 -12.91 -2.71 -1.83
CA THR A 119 -13.80 -2.20 -0.79
C THR A 119 -15.14 -1.81 -1.39
N TYR A 120 -16.24 -2.26 -0.77
CA TYR A 120 -17.60 -1.95 -1.19
C TYR A 120 -18.50 -1.63 0.00
N GLU A 121 -19.64 -1.01 -0.27
CA GLU A 121 -20.67 -0.72 0.72
C GLU A 121 -21.89 -1.61 0.50
N GLU A 122 -22.39 -2.20 1.58
CA GLU A 122 -23.62 -2.95 1.59
C GLU A 122 -24.40 -2.70 2.87
N ASN A 123 -25.66 -2.26 2.73
CA ASN A 123 -26.56 -1.94 3.86
C ASN A 123 -25.97 -0.94 4.87
N GLY A 124 -25.21 0.06 4.39
CA GLY A 124 -24.59 1.09 5.21
C GLY A 124 -23.30 0.64 5.93
N ASN A 125 -22.81 -0.57 5.66
CA ASN A 125 -21.56 -1.08 6.20
C ASN A 125 -20.51 -1.21 5.09
N LEU A 126 -19.25 -0.94 5.45
CA LEU A 126 -18.11 -1.15 4.57
C LEU A 126 -17.59 -2.58 4.72
N TRP A 127 -17.34 -3.20 3.60
CA TRP A 127 -16.79 -4.54 3.48
C TRP A 127 -15.70 -4.57 2.44
N ASN A 128 -14.82 -5.56 2.54
CA ASN A 128 -13.84 -5.88 1.51
C ASN A 128 -14.12 -7.28 0.97
N LYS A 129 -13.73 -7.51 -0.27
CA LYS A 129 -13.79 -8.81 -0.95
C LYS A 129 -12.64 -9.02 -1.90
N ILE A 130 -12.40 -10.28 -2.23
CA ILE A 130 -11.40 -10.68 -3.22
C ILE A 130 -12.15 -11.18 -4.46
N LEU A 131 -11.80 -10.60 -5.60
CA LEU A 131 -12.31 -11.02 -6.90
C LEU A 131 -11.21 -11.76 -7.65
N ARG A 132 -11.58 -12.89 -8.28
CA ARG A 132 -10.81 -13.51 -9.35
C ARG A 132 -11.39 -13.06 -10.69
N ILE A 133 -10.55 -12.54 -11.54
CA ILE A 133 -10.89 -12.00 -12.85
C ILE A 133 -10.25 -12.88 -13.90
N ILE A 134 -11.00 -13.24 -14.93
CA ILE A 134 -10.48 -13.88 -16.13
C ILE A 134 -10.41 -12.81 -17.21
N GLU A 135 -9.22 -12.54 -17.70
CA GLU A 135 -8.99 -11.63 -18.82
C GLU A 135 -8.48 -12.41 -20.04
N ASP A 136 -8.67 -11.87 -21.21
CA ASP A 136 -8.13 -12.41 -22.44
C ASP A 136 -7.96 -11.27 -23.46
N GLU A 137 -6.74 -11.09 -23.96
CA GLU A 137 -6.39 -10.02 -24.90
C GLU A 137 -6.86 -8.62 -24.45
N ASN A 138 -6.60 -8.27 -23.19
CA ASN A 138 -7.03 -7.01 -22.56
C ASN A 138 -8.57 -6.82 -22.51
N LYS A 139 -9.31 -7.91 -22.46
CA LYS A 139 -10.76 -7.89 -22.32
C LYS A 139 -11.19 -8.70 -21.10
N LEU A 140 -12.04 -8.11 -20.30
CA LEU A 140 -12.70 -8.81 -19.20
C LEU A 140 -13.59 -9.93 -19.75
N LYS A 141 -13.36 -11.18 -19.34
CA LYS A 141 -14.18 -12.36 -19.71
C LYS A 141 -15.10 -12.77 -18.57
N ASN A 142 -14.61 -12.83 -17.36
CA ASN A 142 -15.38 -13.25 -16.19
C ASN A 142 -14.88 -12.59 -14.92
N VAL A 143 -15.76 -12.47 -13.94
CA VAL A 143 -15.45 -12.02 -12.57
C VAL A 143 -16.14 -12.95 -11.58
N GLU A 144 -15.40 -13.43 -10.63
CA GLU A 144 -15.89 -14.29 -9.55
C GLU A 144 -15.50 -13.70 -8.19
N VAL A 145 -16.43 -13.70 -7.24
CA VAL A 145 -16.14 -13.38 -5.85
C VAL A 145 -15.63 -14.66 -5.18
N ILE A 146 -14.33 -14.74 -4.89
CA ILE A 146 -13.74 -15.93 -4.28
C ILE A 146 -13.68 -15.85 -2.76
N PHE A 147 -13.69 -14.64 -2.20
CA PHE A 147 -13.73 -14.43 -0.76
C PHE A 147 -14.44 -13.11 -0.45
N ASP A 148 -15.32 -13.09 0.55
CA ASP A 148 -16.18 -11.93 0.83
C ASP A 148 -16.33 -11.66 2.33
N LYS A 149 -16.98 -10.53 2.67
CA LYS A 149 -17.29 -10.11 4.03
C LYS A 149 -16.06 -9.97 4.95
N ILE A 150 -14.94 -9.56 4.39
CA ILE A 150 -13.84 -9.04 5.19
C ILE A 150 -14.26 -7.67 5.72
N PRO A 151 -14.18 -7.39 7.03
CA PRO A 151 -14.52 -6.07 7.57
C PRO A 151 -13.77 -4.95 6.86
N GLY A 152 -14.49 -3.90 6.49
CA GLY A 152 -13.96 -2.70 5.84
C GLY A 152 -14.11 -1.47 6.70
N SER A 153 -13.30 -0.44 6.43
CA SER A 153 -13.35 0.85 7.11
C SER A 153 -13.04 2.00 6.17
N SER A 154 -13.14 3.23 6.68
CA SER A 154 -12.76 4.41 5.91
C SER A 154 -11.25 4.60 5.78
N PHE A 155 -10.43 4.07 6.70
CA PHE A 155 -9.01 4.43 6.81
C PHE A 155 -8.02 3.27 6.76
N THR A 156 -8.36 2.10 7.26
CA THR A 156 -7.41 0.99 7.45
C THR A 156 -7.98 -0.29 6.86
N ASN A 157 -7.84 -0.47 5.55
CA ASN A 157 -8.35 -1.64 4.85
C ASN A 157 -7.27 -2.69 4.56
N GLY A 158 -5.97 -2.33 4.64
CA GLY A 158 -4.92 -3.17 4.11
C GLY A 158 -5.08 -3.31 2.60
N GLY A 159 -5.40 -4.51 2.14
CA GLY A 159 -5.82 -4.78 0.77
C GLY A 159 -4.70 -5.18 -0.17
N PHE A 160 -3.49 -5.33 0.31
CA PHE A 160 -2.41 -5.93 -0.47
C PHE A 160 -2.58 -7.45 -0.55
N LEU A 161 -2.35 -8.04 -1.71
CA LEU A 161 -2.44 -9.47 -1.92
C LEU A 161 -1.35 -9.96 -2.87
N LYS A 162 -0.81 -11.17 -2.62
CA LYS A 162 0.25 -11.77 -3.43
C LYS A 162 0.26 -13.28 -3.28
N PHE A 163 0.63 -14.01 -4.33
CA PHE A 163 0.89 -15.43 -4.22
C PHE A 163 2.25 -15.70 -3.59
N GLY A 164 2.27 -16.58 -2.59
CA GLY A 164 3.48 -17.07 -1.97
C GLY A 164 4.16 -18.17 -2.79
N PRO A 165 5.41 -18.53 -2.43
CA PRO A 165 6.16 -19.61 -3.08
C PRO A 165 5.49 -20.98 -2.92
N ASP A 166 4.57 -21.13 -1.96
CA ASP A 166 3.73 -22.31 -1.74
C ASP A 166 2.48 -22.36 -2.66
N GLY A 167 2.32 -21.36 -3.54
CA GLY A 167 1.19 -21.24 -4.45
C GLY A 167 -0.12 -20.81 -3.78
N LYS A 168 -0.10 -20.35 -2.53
CA LYS A 168 -1.27 -19.84 -1.82
C LYS A 168 -1.37 -18.33 -1.95
N LEU A 169 -2.59 -17.81 -1.93
CA LEU A 169 -2.88 -16.38 -1.95
C LEU A 169 -2.83 -15.82 -0.52
N TYR A 170 -1.87 -14.94 -0.27
CA TYR A 170 -1.76 -14.21 0.99
C TYR A 170 -2.39 -12.82 0.85
N VAL A 171 -3.11 -12.38 1.89
CA VAL A 171 -3.87 -11.14 1.87
C VAL A 171 -3.72 -10.42 3.20
N GLY A 172 -3.29 -9.16 3.15
CA GLY A 172 -3.26 -8.29 4.32
C GLY A 172 -4.59 -7.57 4.51
N THR A 173 -5.22 -7.71 5.67
CA THR A 173 -6.44 -7.00 6.05
C THR A 173 -6.16 -5.99 7.15
N GLY A 174 -6.80 -4.82 7.11
CA GLY A 174 -6.58 -3.77 8.08
C GLY A 174 -7.43 -3.90 9.33
N ALA A 175 -6.98 -3.30 10.43
CA ALA A 175 -7.81 -3.04 11.59
C ALA A 175 -8.85 -1.97 11.24
N ILE A 176 -10.12 -2.22 11.51
CA ILE A 176 -11.20 -1.29 11.12
C ILE A 176 -11.21 0.01 11.95
N SER A 177 -10.50 0.03 13.07
CA SER A 177 -10.34 1.18 13.97
C SER A 177 -9.11 0.96 14.85
N ASP A 178 -8.46 2.04 15.25
CA ASP A 178 -7.30 1.99 16.15
C ASP A 178 -7.66 1.52 17.57
N ASP A 179 -8.91 1.71 17.99
CA ASP A 179 -9.44 1.26 19.30
C ASP A 179 -10.05 -0.16 19.24
N SER A 180 -9.99 -0.82 18.09
CA SER A 180 -10.62 -2.13 17.89
C SER A 180 -9.77 -3.27 18.42
N HIS A 181 -10.34 -4.15 19.23
CA HIS A 181 -9.72 -5.42 19.63
C HIS A 181 -9.91 -6.55 18.59
N LEU A 182 -10.57 -6.29 17.46
CA LEU A 182 -10.78 -7.29 16.40
C LEU A 182 -9.48 -7.88 15.82
N PRO A 183 -8.34 -7.17 15.73
CA PRO A 183 -7.07 -7.77 15.34
C PRO A 183 -6.61 -8.91 16.25
N GLN A 184 -7.03 -8.93 17.52
CA GLN A 184 -6.73 -9.99 18.49
C GLN A 184 -7.77 -11.12 18.49
N ASP A 185 -8.94 -10.93 17.88
CA ASP A 185 -10.00 -11.93 17.80
C ASP A 185 -9.84 -12.82 16.57
N LEU A 186 -9.60 -14.12 16.78
CA LEU A 186 -9.45 -15.12 15.71
C LEU A 186 -10.74 -15.36 14.90
N THR A 187 -11.90 -14.97 15.43
CA THR A 187 -13.18 -15.06 14.69
C THR A 187 -13.41 -13.90 13.75
N SER A 188 -12.61 -12.83 13.86
CA SER A 188 -12.62 -11.66 13.00
C SER A 188 -11.54 -11.76 11.92
N LEU A 189 -11.86 -11.25 10.73
CA LEU A 189 -10.90 -11.10 9.62
C LEU A 189 -10.23 -9.72 9.58
N SER A 190 -10.47 -8.87 10.57
CA SER A 190 -9.85 -7.55 10.70
C SER A 190 -8.46 -7.65 11.31
N GLY A 191 -7.46 -6.97 10.73
CA GLY A 191 -6.09 -6.93 11.25
C GLY A 191 -5.39 -8.29 11.20
N LYS A 192 -5.41 -8.94 10.04
CA LYS A 192 -4.87 -10.28 9.80
C LYS A 192 -3.99 -10.32 8.54
N ILE A 193 -3.09 -11.29 8.51
CA ILE A 193 -2.65 -11.87 7.24
C ILE A 193 -3.50 -13.13 7.04
N LEU A 194 -4.23 -13.18 5.93
CA LEU A 194 -5.01 -14.35 5.52
C LEU A 194 -4.18 -15.18 4.53
N ARG A 195 -4.42 -16.51 4.50
CA ARG A 195 -3.83 -17.43 3.52
C ARG A 195 -4.95 -18.33 2.97
N LEU A 196 -5.11 -18.30 1.66
CA LEU A 196 -6.20 -18.93 0.91
C LEU A 196 -5.64 -19.77 -0.25
N ASN A 197 -6.41 -20.75 -0.69
CA ASN A 197 -6.22 -21.35 -2.01
C ASN A 197 -6.60 -20.34 -3.12
N ASP A 198 -6.21 -20.61 -4.34
CA ASP A 198 -6.49 -19.75 -5.51
C ASP A 198 -8.00 -19.64 -5.86
N ASP A 199 -8.82 -20.54 -5.34
CA ASP A 199 -10.28 -20.52 -5.43
C ASP A 199 -10.99 -19.87 -4.23
N GLY A 200 -10.20 -19.35 -3.25
CA GLY A 200 -10.70 -18.72 -2.03
C GLY A 200 -11.04 -19.71 -0.90
N THR A 201 -10.90 -21.02 -1.10
CA THR A 201 -11.06 -22.00 -0.03
C THR A 201 -9.90 -21.94 0.97
N ILE A 202 -10.15 -22.47 2.17
CA ILE A 202 -9.15 -22.46 3.26
C ILE A 202 -8.19 -23.65 3.10
N PRO A 203 -6.87 -23.42 3.05
CA PRO A 203 -5.89 -24.52 3.06
C PRO A 203 -5.97 -25.37 4.34
N ASP A 204 -5.87 -26.70 4.21
CA ASP A 204 -5.93 -27.63 5.32
C ASP A 204 -4.76 -27.49 6.29
N ASP A 205 -3.63 -26.95 5.82
CA ASP A 205 -2.39 -26.73 6.55
C ASP A 205 -2.26 -25.32 7.16
N ASN A 206 -3.36 -24.55 7.21
CA ASN A 206 -3.37 -23.26 7.91
C ASN A 206 -3.16 -23.47 9.44
N PRO A 207 -2.50 -22.50 10.12
CA PRO A 207 -2.15 -22.65 11.54
C PRO A 207 -3.36 -22.74 12.48
N PHE A 208 -4.51 -22.19 12.05
CA PHE A 208 -5.77 -22.25 12.80
C PHE A 208 -6.78 -23.10 12.02
N PRO A 209 -7.28 -24.20 12.59
CA PRO A 209 -8.17 -25.13 11.89
C PRO A 209 -9.43 -24.44 11.35
N ASN A 210 -9.75 -24.67 10.08
CA ASN A 210 -10.90 -24.08 9.37
C ASN A 210 -10.92 -22.55 9.35
N SER A 211 -9.78 -21.88 9.52
CA SER A 211 -9.66 -20.44 9.50
C SER A 211 -8.73 -19.99 8.38
N PRO A 212 -9.07 -18.93 7.64
CA PRO A 212 -8.16 -18.32 6.66
C PRO A 212 -7.01 -17.55 7.31
N VAL A 213 -7.05 -17.32 8.63
CA VAL A 213 -6.05 -16.55 9.36
C VAL A 213 -4.70 -17.27 9.37
N TYR A 214 -3.66 -16.58 8.88
CA TYR A 214 -2.28 -17.04 8.92
C TYR A 214 -1.50 -16.42 10.09
N SER A 215 -1.69 -15.10 10.31
CA SER A 215 -1.21 -14.37 11.49
C SER A 215 -2.20 -13.29 11.90
N LEU A 216 -2.08 -12.78 13.13
CA LEU A 216 -3.03 -11.83 13.70
C LEU A 216 -2.31 -10.67 14.41
N GLY A 217 -3.08 -9.65 14.82
CA GLY A 217 -2.53 -8.50 15.52
C GLY A 217 -1.85 -7.49 14.60
N HIS A 218 -2.37 -7.31 13.39
CA HIS A 218 -1.89 -6.33 12.41
C HIS A 218 -2.76 -5.08 12.39
N ARG A 219 -2.15 -3.93 12.08
CA ARG A 219 -2.89 -2.67 11.95
C ARG A 219 -3.32 -2.39 10.51
N ASN A 220 -2.36 -2.23 9.61
CA ASN A 220 -2.66 -1.84 8.22
C ASN A 220 -1.55 -2.31 7.25
N PRO A 221 -1.49 -3.59 6.93
CA PRO A 221 -0.52 -4.16 5.99
C PRO A 221 -0.66 -3.55 4.60
N GLN A 222 0.45 -3.08 3.99
CA GLN A 222 0.47 -2.36 2.72
C GLN A 222 1.38 -3.00 1.66
N GLY A 223 2.24 -3.92 2.03
CA GLY A 223 3.11 -4.64 1.11
C GLY A 223 3.61 -5.93 1.71
N MET A 224 3.92 -6.91 0.86
CA MET A 224 4.50 -8.19 1.28
C MET A 224 5.46 -8.74 0.24
N THR A 225 6.46 -9.48 0.73
CA THR A 225 7.46 -10.16 -0.11
C THR A 225 8.04 -11.36 0.62
N TRP A 226 8.66 -12.27 -0.14
CA TRP A 226 9.40 -13.41 0.40
C TRP A 226 10.86 -13.27 0.03
N ASP A 227 11.76 -13.67 0.96
CA ASP A 227 13.18 -13.80 0.69
C ASP A 227 13.52 -15.15 0.02
N ASP A 228 14.82 -15.39 -0.24
CA ASP A 228 15.32 -16.63 -0.86
C ASP A 228 15.08 -17.87 0.01
N ASP A 229 14.87 -17.70 1.33
CA ASP A 229 14.56 -18.77 2.29
C ASP A 229 13.06 -18.98 2.48
N ASN A 230 12.21 -18.30 1.69
CA ASN A 230 10.76 -18.28 1.78
C ASN A 230 10.20 -17.67 3.08
N ASN A 231 10.94 -16.81 3.75
CA ASN A 231 10.43 -16.03 4.86
C ASN A 231 9.55 -14.88 4.32
N LEU A 232 8.35 -14.76 4.89
CA LEU A 232 7.41 -13.70 4.52
C LEU A 232 7.68 -12.42 5.32
N PHE A 233 7.91 -11.32 4.62
CA PHE A 233 8.00 -9.98 5.20
C PHE A 233 6.79 -9.15 4.81
N VAL A 234 6.26 -8.39 5.76
CA VAL A 234 5.12 -7.49 5.58
C VAL A 234 5.48 -6.10 6.08
N ALA A 235 5.23 -5.09 5.25
CA ALA A 235 5.31 -3.69 5.63
C ALA A 235 3.93 -3.16 6.00
N GLU A 236 3.80 -2.47 7.12
CA GLU A 236 2.52 -1.97 7.61
C GLU A 236 2.60 -0.57 8.26
N PHE A 237 1.50 0.18 8.13
CA PHE A 237 1.39 1.51 8.71
C PHE A 237 1.06 1.46 10.19
N GLY A 238 1.83 2.14 10.99
CA GLY A 238 1.45 2.63 12.30
C GLY A 238 0.42 3.77 12.24
N PRO A 239 -0.06 4.28 13.39
CA PRO A 239 -1.03 5.39 13.41
C PRO A 239 -0.40 6.73 12.95
N GLU A 240 0.58 7.24 13.67
CA GLU A 240 1.33 8.48 13.35
C GLU A 240 2.83 8.23 13.32
N LYS A 241 3.24 7.16 13.94
CA LYS A 241 4.61 6.65 14.09
C LYS A 241 4.54 5.14 14.24
N ASN A 242 5.70 4.50 14.38
CA ASN A 242 5.80 3.06 14.57
C ASN A 242 5.24 2.29 13.36
N ASP A 243 5.58 2.74 12.14
CA ASP A 243 5.42 1.86 10.98
C ASP A 243 6.37 0.67 11.14
N GLU A 244 5.95 -0.50 10.67
CA GLU A 244 6.64 -1.74 10.95
C GLU A 244 7.01 -2.50 9.67
N ILE A 245 8.15 -3.19 9.72
CA ILE A 245 8.38 -4.34 8.86
C ILE A 245 8.42 -5.56 9.76
N ASN A 246 7.57 -6.52 9.46
CA ASN A 246 7.35 -7.72 10.24
C ASN A 246 7.80 -8.96 9.47
N LEU A 247 8.60 -9.83 10.12
CA LEU A 247 8.86 -11.20 9.66
C LEU A 247 7.70 -12.08 10.11
N ILE A 248 6.85 -12.48 9.17
CA ILE A 248 5.59 -13.18 9.45
C ILE A 248 5.81 -14.67 9.61
N LYS A 249 5.35 -15.19 10.73
CA LYS A 249 5.34 -16.61 11.08
C LYS A 249 3.92 -17.13 11.26
N ALA A 250 3.67 -18.34 10.79
CA ALA A 250 2.36 -18.99 10.91
C ALA A 250 1.86 -19.05 12.36
N GLY A 251 0.63 -18.63 12.60
CA GLY A 251 -0.04 -18.69 13.91
C GLY A 251 0.43 -17.65 14.92
N LYS A 252 1.30 -16.71 14.53
CA LYS A 252 1.85 -15.72 15.44
C LYS A 252 1.02 -14.45 15.51
N ASN A 253 1.17 -13.74 16.65
CA ASN A 253 0.48 -12.52 17.00
C ASN A 253 1.47 -11.34 17.03
N TYR A 254 1.16 -10.26 16.29
CA TYR A 254 2.01 -9.07 16.15
C TYR A 254 1.57 -7.90 17.04
N GLY A 255 0.55 -8.14 17.88
CA GLY A 255 0.25 -7.33 19.07
C GLY A 255 -0.71 -6.17 18.88
N TRP A 256 -1.00 -5.70 17.66
CA TRP A 256 -1.92 -4.57 17.50
C TRP A 256 -3.32 -4.86 18.08
N PRO A 257 -3.95 -3.96 18.86
CA PRO A 257 -3.50 -2.60 19.24
C PRO A 257 -2.65 -2.56 20.52
N GLU A 258 -2.41 -3.66 21.19
CA GLU A 258 -1.80 -3.74 22.52
C GLU A 258 -0.28 -3.50 22.47
N GLN A 259 0.37 -3.85 21.35
CA GLN A 259 1.78 -3.61 21.10
C GLN A 259 1.99 -2.99 19.73
N GLN A 260 3.04 -2.16 19.64
CA GLN A 260 3.65 -1.66 18.41
C GLN A 260 5.16 -1.86 18.50
N CYS A 261 5.80 -2.24 17.40
CA CYS A 261 7.23 -2.45 17.28
C CYS A 261 7.79 -3.58 18.15
N SER A 262 7.79 -3.40 19.47
CA SER A 262 8.34 -4.37 20.42
C SER A 262 7.90 -4.04 21.85
N GLY A 263 8.07 -4.96 22.79
CA GLY A 263 7.88 -4.65 24.20
C GLY A 263 7.34 -5.79 25.05
N SER A 264 6.46 -6.63 24.53
CA SER A 264 5.90 -7.76 25.29
C SER A 264 6.43 -9.09 24.77
N PRO A 265 6.74 -10.04 25.64
CA PRO A 265 7.13 -11.40 25.24
C PRO A 265 5.96 -12.22 24.66
N ASP A 266 4.72 -11.72 24.78
CA ASP A 266 3.52 -12.40 24.30
C ASP A 266 3.28 -12.19 22.81
N PHE A 267 3.98 -11.22 22.20
CA PHE A 267 3.84 -10.84 20.81
C PHE A 267 5.17 -10.93 20.05
N GLU A 268 5.10 -11.12 18.73
CA GLU A 268 6.29 -11.03 17.87
C GLU A 268 6.71 -9.57 17.72
N ASN A 269 8.00 -9.32 17.74
CA ASN A 269 8.56 -7.98 17.52
C ASN A 269 8.73 -7.71 16.03
N ALA A 270 8.54 -6.47 15.61
CA ALA A 270 8.93 -6.00 14.30
C ALA A 270 10.45 -6.16 14.08
N VAL A 271 10.86 -6.50 12.86
CA VAL A 271 12.28 -6.54 12.47
C VAL A 271 12.82 -5.13 12.23
N LEU A 272 11.94 -4.19 11.85
CA LEU A 272 12.26 -2.78 11.72
C LEU A 272 11.06 -1.93 12.09
N CYS A 273 11.31 -0.83 12.80
CA CYS A 273 10.30 0.11 13.22
C CYS A 273 10.72 1.54 12.89
N TYR A 274 9.79 2.34 12.38
CA TYR A 274 10.03 3.73 11.96
C TYR A 274 9.33 4.72 12.89
N ASP A 275 10.10 5.62 13.47
CA ASP A 275 9.64 6.80 14.21
C ASP A 275 10.50 8.01 13.79
N PRO A 276 9.97 8.98 13.05
CA PRO A 276 8.57 9.15 12.62
C PRO A 276 8.13 8.17 11.52
N SER A 277 6.81 8.07 11.31
CA SER A 277 6.20 7.29 10.23
C SER A 277 6.71 7.74 8.86
N ILE A 278 7.01 6.78 8.00
CA ILE A 278 7.38 6.97 6.60
C ILE A 278 6.30 6.55 5.61
N GLU A 279 5.19 5.96 6.12
CA GLU A 279 4.10 5.35 5.33
C GLU A 279 4.67 4.34 4.30
N PRO A 280 5.20 3.16 4.75
CA PRO A 280 5.79 2.18 3.85
C PRO A 280 4.71 1.56 2.95
N GLY A 281 4.89 1.64 1.64
CA GLY A 281 4.01 1.02 0.65
C GLY A 281 4.41 -0.42 0.31
N GLY A 282 4.53 -0.72 -0.98
CA GLY A 282 5.05 -2.00 -1.44
C GLY A 282 6.45 -2.28 -0.93
N ILE A 283 6.70 -3.55 -0.61
CA ILE A 283 8.03 -4.09 -0.30
C ILE A 283 8.34 -5.23 -1.27
N LEU A 284 9.58 -5.26 -1.74
CA LEU A 284 10.10 -6.22 -2.71
C LEU A 284 11.39 -6.83 -2.17
N PHE A 285 11.53 -8.15 -2.25
CA PHE A 285 12.83 -8.80 -2.23
C PHE A 285 13.28 -8.98 -3.68
N TYR A 286 14.32 -8.26 -4.08
CA TYR A 286 14.82 -8.27 -5.44
C TYR A 286 15.62 -9.55 -5.71
N SER A 287 15.14 -10.38 -6.62
CA SER A 287 15.74 -11.67 -6.99
C SER A 287 16.62 -11.59 -8.24
N GLY A 288 16.51 -10.48 -9.00
CA GLY A 288 17.25 -10.27 -10.24
C GLY A 288 18.74 -10.01 -10.05
N ASP A 289 19.43 -10.02 -11.17
CA ASP A 289 20.89 -9.76 -11.29
C ASP A 289 21.19 -8.49 -12.11
N LYS A 290 20.17 -7.79 -12.57
CA LYS A 290 20.31 -6.62 -13.45
C LYS A 290 20.80 -5.38 -12.73
N ILE A 291 20.37 -5.23 -11.47
CA ILE A 291 20.73 -4.11 -10.61
C ILE A 291 21.52 -4.66 -9.43
N ASP A 292 22.73 -4.14 -9.23
CA ASP A 292 23.61 -4.56 -8.14
C ASP A 292 23.22 -3.80 -6.86
N PHE A 293 22.40 -4.41 -6.02
CA PHE A 293 22.01 -3.88 -4.71
C PHE A 293 22.86 -4.48 -3.59
N GLU A 294 23.27 -3.66 -2.63
CA GLU A 294 23.96 -4.09 -1.41
C GLU A 294 23.04 -4.96 -0.52
N SER A 295 21.74 -4.64 -0.47
CA SER A 295 20.68 -5.46 0.13
C SER A 295 19.56 -5.65 -0.88
N LYS A 296 18.93 -6.82 -0.85
CA LYS A 296 17.87 -7.20 -1.80
C LYS A 296 16.48 -6.66 -1.42
N PHE A 297 16.27 -6.16 -0.18
CA PHE A 297 14.99 -5.58 0.20
C PHE A 297 14.86 -4.14 -0.30
N ILE A 298 13.84 -3.92 -1.10
CA ILE A 298 13.49 -2.61 -1.67
C ILE A 298 12.09 -2.23 -1.17
N MET A 299 11.94 -1.03 -0.63
CA MET A 299 10.70 -0.58 -0.02
C MET A 299 10.29 0.80 -0.52
N ALA A 300 9.06 0.90 -0.99
CA ALA A 300 8.41 2.16 -1.33
C ALA A 300 7.99 2.92 -0.07
N SER A 301 8.15 4.24 -0.07
CA SER A 301 7.70 5.10 1.01
C SER A 301 6.93 6.29 0.46
N MET A 302 5.72 6.49 0.98
CA MET A 302 4.87 7.59 0.55
C MET A 302 5.17 8.88 1.31
N ARG A 303 5.36 8.83 2.62
CA ARG A 303 5.60 10.04 3.43
C ARG A 303 7.03 10.54 3.32
N ALA A 304 8.01 9.64 3.17
CA ALA A 304 9.39 10.03 2.97
C ALA A 304 9.73 10.34 1.49
N PHE A 305 8.78 10.16 0.55
CA PHE A 305 8.96 10.42 -0.88
C PHE A 305 10.18 9.71 -1.48
N ASN A 306 10.33 8.42 -1.15
CA ASN A 306 11.56 7.70 -1.41
C ASN A 306 11.33 6.24 -1.76
N LEU A 307 12.25 5.67 -2.54
CA LEU A 307 12.44 4.24 -2.64
C LEU A 307 13.72 3.89 -1.88
N TYR A 308 13.59 3.03 -0.90
CA TYR A 308 14.69 2.62 -0.04
C TYR A 308 15.17 1.22 -0.34
N GLN A 309 16.48 1.05 -0.30
CA GLN A 309 17.12 -0.23 -0.01
C GLN A 309 17.17 -0.39 1.49
N VAL A 310 16.71 -1.51 2.03
CA VAL A 310 16.62 -1.77 3.46
C VAL A 310 17.40 -3.03 3.79
N ASP A 311 18.11 -3.01 4.90
CA ASP A 311 18.87 -4.14 5.41
C ASP A 311 18.45 -4.45 6.83
N PHE A 312 18.24 -5.73 7.15
CA PHE A 312 17.84 -6.23 8.48
C PHE A 312 18.86 -7.21 9.05
N GLU A 313 20.04 -7.37 8.44
CA GLU A 313 21.02 -8.37 8.87
C GLU A 313 21.64 -8.00 10.22
N ASP A 314 21.99 -9.01 11.02
CA ASP A 314 22.71 -8.89 12.30
C ASP A 314 22.02 -8.05 13.39
N GLY A 315 20.69 -7.87 13.32
CA GLY A 315 19.93 -7.07 14.29
C GLY A 315 20.22 -5.56 14.19
N LEU A 316 20.93 -5.13 13.16
CA LEU A 316 21.11 -3.74 12.77
C LEU A 316 20.24 -3.47 11.54
N SER A 317 19.42 -2.44 11.61
CA SER A 317 18.68 -1.97 10.45
C SER A 317 19.40 -0.79 9.83
N SER A 318 19.60 -0.84 8.52
CA SER A 318 20.08 0.30 7.75
C SER A 318 19.18 0.55 6.55
N GLN A 319 19.13 1.79 6.09
CA GLN A 319 18.40 2.13 4.88
C GLN A 319 19.22 3.12 4.03
N LYS A 320 19.14 2.93 2.73
CA LYS A 320 19.77 3.77 1.72
C LYS A 320 18.74 4.22 0.70
N SER A 321 18.68 5.51 0.43
CA SER A 321 17.82 6.03 -0.65
C SER A 321 18.37 5.61 -2.01
N ILE A 322 17.55 5.01 -2.85
CA ILE A 322 17.89 4.65 -4.23
C ILE A 322 17.12 5.49 -5.26
N LEU A 323 15.97 6.04 -4.90
CA LEU A 323 15.22 6.97 -5.74
C LEU A 323 14.47 7.96 -4.87
N SER A 324 14.59 9.26 -5.17
CA SER A 324 13.87 10.35 -4.49
C SER A 324 13.40 11.40 -5.52
N GLY A 325 12.52 12.31 -5.07
CA GLY A 325 12.06 13.44 -5.90
C GLY A 325 10.90 13.13 -6.85
N ASN A 326 10.33 11.91 -6.79
CA ASN A 326 9.15 11.52 -7.57
C ASN A 326 7.85 11.62 -6.75
N GLY A 327 7.90 12.25 -5.58
CA GLY A 327 6.77 12.31 -4.66
C GLY A 327 6.55 11.00 -3.91
N ARG A 328 5.29 10.70 -3.62
CA ARG A 328 4.83 9.55 -2.85
C ARG A 328 4.96 8.27 -3.69
N ILE A 329 5.88 7.37 -3.33
CA ILE A 329 6.03 6.09 -4.01
C ILE A 329 5.13 5.06 -3.30
N ARG A 330 4.17 4.49 -4.04
CA ARG A 330 3.11 3.66 -3.48
C ARG A 330 3.42 2.18 -3.49
N ASP A 331 3.89 1.67 -4.62
CA ASP A 331 4.13 0.25 -4.81
C ASP A 331 5.40 0.02 -5.64
N VAL A 332 6.02 -1.14 -5.46
CA VAL A 332 7.24 -1.55 -6.16
C VAL A 332 7.20 -3.04 -6.43
N VAL A 333 7.54 -3.42 -7.67
CA VAL A 333 7.62 -4.81 -8.10
C VAL A 333 8.82 -5.05 -9.00
N GLU A 334 9.32 -6.26 -9.03
CA GLU A 334 10.29 -6.73 -10.03
C GLU A 334 9.56 -7.19 -11.29
N GLY A 335 10.02 -6.77 -12.43
CA GLY A 335 9.52 -7.27 -13.72
C GLY A 335 10.26 -8.50 -14.20
N PRO A 336 9.69 -9.24 -15.19
CA PRO A 336 10.30 -10.45 -15.74
C PRO A 336 11.64 -10.20 -16.42
N ASP A 337 11.96 -8.95 -16.70
CA ASP A 337 13.23 -8.52 -17.30
C ASP A 337 14.28 -8.11 -16.24
N GLY A 338 14.02 -8.32 -14.96
CA GLY A 338 14.89 -7.93 -13.84
C GLY A 338 14.95 -6.42 -13.58
N SER A 339 14.11 -5.62 -14.22
CA SER A 339 13.96 -4.19 -13.88
C SER A 339 13.00 -4.01 -12.71
N ILE A 340 13.10 -2.90 -12.01
CA ILE A 340 12.15 -2.52 -10.95
C ILE A 340 11.12 -1.56 -11.55
N TYR A 341 9.85 -1.84 -11.26
CA TYR A 341 8.72 -1.01 -11.63
C TYR A 341 8.08 -0.44 -10.37
N LEU A 342 7.67 0.83 -10.42
CA LEU A 342 7.03 1.50 -9.30
C LEU A 342 5.97 2.48 -9.75
N ILE A 343 4.97 2.73 -8.90
CA ILE A 343 3.95 3.75 -9.12
C ILE A 343 4.03 4.84 -8.05
N THR A 344 3.73 6.06 -8.47
CA THR A 344 3.54 7.19 -7.55
C THR A 344 2.09 7.25 -7.05
N SER A 345 1.81 8.02 -6.01
CA SER A 345 0.48 8.28 -5.47
C SER A 345 0.40 9.73 -4.96
N ASN A 346 0.65 10.68 -5.86
CA ASN A 346 0.66 12.10 -5.55
C ASN A 346 -0.74 12.72 -5.59
N THR A 347 -1.68 12.08 -6.34
CA THR A 347 -3.07 12.54 -6.52
C THR A 347 -4.03 11.99 -5.45
N ASP A 348 -3.55 11.25 -4.44
CA ASP A 348 -4.36 10.63 -3.38
C ASP A 348 -4.92 11.62 -2.34
N GLY A 349 -4.59 12.92 -2.48
CA GLY A 349 -5.01 13.99 -1.57
C GLY A 349 -4.02 14.28 -0.44
N LYS A 350 -2.93 13.52 -0.35
CA LYS A 350 -1.84 13.72 0.63
C LYS A 350 -0.52 14.16 -0.04
N GLY A 351 -0.43 14.06 -1.35
CA GLY A 351 0.75 14.40 -2.14
C GLY A 351 0.70 15.82 -2.70
N PHE A 352 1.73 16.16 -3.47
CA PHE A 352 1.87 17.42 -4.19
C PHE A 352 1.96 17.09 -5.70
N PRO A 353 0.83 16.81 -6.39
CA PRO A 353 0.86 16.34 -7.76
C PRO A 353 1.36 17.40 -8.72
N ASP A 354 2.11 17.00 -9.72
CA ASP A 354 2.35 17.80 -10.93
C ASP A 354 1.26 17.54 -12.00
N ALA A 355 1.38 18.19 -13.16
CA ALA A 355 0.37 18.12 -14.21
C ALA A 355 0.26 16.73 -14.89
N LEU A 356 1.23 15.85 -14.68
CA LEU A 356 1.34 14.55 -15.34
C LEU A 356 1.26 13.36 -14.33
N ASP A 357 1.06 13.67 -13.05
CA ASP A 357 0.91 12.63 -12.01
C ASP A 357 -0.46 11.93 -12.10
N ASP A 358 -0.57 10.69 -11.67
CA ASP A 358 0.48 9.82 -11.16
C ASP A 358 1.18 9.04 -12.29
N LYS A 359 2.35 8.45 -11.97
CA LYS A 359 3.25 7.86 -12.97
C LYS A 359 3.56 6.39 -12.66
N LEU A 360 3.76 5.62 -13.72
CA LEU A 360 4.46 4.34 -13.67
C LEU A 360 5.89 4.57 -14.15
N LEU A 361 6.84 4.22 -13.30
CA LEU A 361 8.28 4.36 -13.55
C LEU A 361 8.94 2.98 -13.63
N ARG A 362 10.05 2.88 -14.38
CA ARG A 362 10.89 1.70 -14.48
C ARG A 362 12.35 2.07 -14.23
N ILE A 363 13.00 1.35 -13.32
CA ILE A 363 14.44 1.45 -13.04
C ILE A 363 15.15 0.35 -13.82
N LEU A 364 16.16 0.72 -14.60
CA LEU A 364 16.88 -0.17 -15.49
C LEU A 364 18.23 -0.65 -14.95
N LYS A 365 18.85 0.14 -14.07
CA LYS A 365 20.19 -0.12 -13.49
C LYS A 365 20.46 0.79 -12.30
#